data_ea99bf29c6d8fa3aefcf60837b5b0c04
#
_entry.id   ea99bf29c6d8fa3aefcf60837b5b0c04
#
_cell.length_a   1.000
_cell.length_b   1.000
_cell.length_c   1.000
_cell.angle_alpha   90.00
_cell.angle_beta   90.00
_cell.angle_gamma   90.00
#
_symmetry.space_group_name_H-M   'P 1'
#
loop_
_entity.id
_entity.type
_entity.pdbx_description
1 polymer ?
#
loop_
_entity_poly.entity_id
_entity_poly.type
_entity_poly.pdbx_seq_one_letter_code
_entity_poly.pdbx_strand_id
1 'polypeptide(L)'
;MYKRQQQYRPVEWDRLPEIYLYMDQVLTYMNKQLEPLARTEDANLLTSSMINNYVKDGVLPRPEQKKYSREHLAMLTVICMLKPVLAIPDIDMLLKGLLEDNSSANMYERFCSAQSTALQDVCKRVESALPEGEAGLSRLAIELSIEADARRTTVERILSELDAAKKKKEDGNAE
;
A
#
# COMPACT_ATOMS: atom_id res chain seq x y z
N MET A 1 20.90 -6.33 1.02
CA MET A 1 19.69 -5.56 1.34
C MET A 1 18.88 -5.23 0.08
N TYR A 2 19.45 -4.55 -0.93
CA TYR A 2 18.75 -4.17 -2.17
C TYR A 2 18.18 -5.34 -2.98
N LYS A 3 18.85 -6.50 -3.04
CA LYS A 3 18.38 -7.68 -3.81
C LYS A 3 17.02 -8.23 -3.38
N ARG A 4 16.67 -8.17 -2.08
CA ARG A 4 15.34 -8.61 -1.59
C ARG A 4 14.23 -7.67 -2.05
N GLN A 5 14.49 -6.36 -2.04
CA GLN A 5 13.51 -5.36 -2.54
C GLN A 5 13.35 -5.44 -4.06
N GLN A 6 14.42 -5.70 -4.82
CA GLN A 6 14.37 -5.88 -6.27
C GLN A 6 13.46 -7.02 -6.72
N GLN A 7 13.39 -8.09 -5.93
CA GLN A 7 12.60 -9.29 -6.24
C GLN A 7 11.16 -9.20 -5.73
N TYR A 8 10.85 -8.21 -4.88
CA TYR A 8 9.49 -8.08 -4.37
C TYR A 8 8.52 -7.70 -5.49
N ARG A 9 7.46 -8.48 -5.60
CA ARG A 9 6.28 -8.18 -6.41
C ARG A 9 5.07 -8.46 -5.54
N PRO A 10 4.11 -7.53 -5.43
CA PRO A 10 2.81 -7.87 -4.85
C PRO A 10 2.24 -9.08 -5.60
N VAL A 11 1.58 -9.97 -4.88
CA VAL A 11 0.91 -11.12 -5.50
C VAL A 11 -0.17 -10.61 -6.43
N GLU A 12 -0.18 -11.04 -7.69
CA GLU A 12 -1.19 -10.68 -8.68
C GLU A 12 -2.59 -11.11 -8.23
N TRP A 13 -3.63 -10.42 -8.67
CA TRP A 13 -5.00 -10.69 -8.26
C TRP A 13 -5.39 -12.15 -8.41
N ASP A 14 -5.12 -12.75 -9.56
CA ASP A 14 -5.48 -14.15 -9.85
C ASP A 14 -4.72 -15.20 -9.02
N ARG A 15 -3.65 -14.77 -8.37
CA ARG A 15 -2.83 -15.61 -7.48
C ARG A 15 -3.16 -15.42 -6.01
N LEU A 16 -4.00 -14.45 -5.67
CA LEU A 16 -4.55 -14.33 -4.32
C LEU A 16 -5.49 -15.50 -4.04
N PRO A 17 -5.55 -16.05 -2.80
CA PRO A 17 -6.44 -17.12 -2.44
C PRO A 17 -7.91 -16.83 -2.80
N GLU A 18 -8.56 -17.72 -3.53
CA GLU A 18 -10.00 -17.66 -3.82
C GLU A 18 -10.86 -18.14 -2.65
N ILE A 19 -10.26 -18.96 -1.80
CA ILE A 19 -10.92 -19.49 -0.61
C ILE A 19 -10.98 -18.43 0.48
N TYR A 20 -12.05 -18.47 1.26
CA TYR A 20 -12.17 -17.61 2.45
C TYR A 20 -11.22 -18.08 3.56
N LEU A 21 -10.47 -17.15 4.14
CA LEU A 21 -9.48 -17.41 5.18
C LEU A 21 -9.98 -16.94 6.56
N TYR A 22 -9.64 -17.67 7.61
CA TYR A 22 -9.79 -17.20 8.99
C TYR A 22 -8.65 -16.24 9.37
N MET A 23 -8.83 -15.49 10.45
CA MET A 23 -7.88 -14.45 10.91
C MET A 23 -6.43 -14.94 11.00
N ASP A 24 -6.20 -16.11 11.59
CA ASP A 24 -4.87 -16.71 11.75
C ASP A 24 -4.21 -17.06 10.41
N GLN A 25 -5.00 -17.55 9.46
CA GLN A 25 -4.56 -17.84 8.09
C GLN A 25 -4.25 -16.55 7.33
N VAL A 26 -5.09 -15.51 7.49
CA VAL A 26 -4.82 -14.16 6.91
C VAL A 26 -3.49 -13.62 7.43
N LEU A 27 -3.26 -13.67 8.73
CA LEU A 27 -2.02 -13.19 9.34
C LEU A 27 -0.80 -13.96 8.82
N THR A 28 -0.88 -15.28 8.78
CA THR A 28 0.19 -16.14 8.27
C THR A 28 0.49 -15.82 6.80
N TYR A 29 -0.54 -15.74 5.97
CA TYR A 29 -0.42 -15.43 4.55
C TYR A 29 0.18 -14.03 4.32
N MET A 30 -0.42 -13.00 4.94
CA MET A 30 -0.03 -11.62 4.73
C MET A 30 1.39 -11.32 5.24
N ASN A 31 1.74 -11.77 6.45
CA ASN A 31 3.08 -11.54 6.99
C ASN A 31 4.15 -12.22 6.13
N LYS A 32 3.90 -13.42 5.59
CA LYS A 32 4.79 -14.07 4.64
C LYS A 32 4.95 -13.29 3.32
N GLN A 33 3.84 -12.73 2.77
CA GLN A 33 3.88 -11.93 1.55
C GLN A 33 4.60 -10.59 1.74
N LEU A 34 4.47 -9.99 2.92
CA LEU A 34 5.04 -8.68 3.23
C LEU A 34 6.45 -8.75 3.84
N GLU A 35 6.94 -9.94 4.21
CA GLU A 35 8.28 -10.15 4.80
C GLU A 35 9.40 -9.40 4.06
N PRO A 36 9.46 -9.40 2.69
CA PRO A 36 10.52 -8.70 1.98
C PRO A 36 10.52 -7.17 2.18
N LEU A 37 9.41 -6.60 2.66
CA LEU A 37 9.25 -5.17 2.98
C LEU A 37 9.56 -4.85 4.44
N ALA A 38 9.75 -5.85 5.28
CA ALA A 38 10.06 -5.66 6.69
C ALA A 38 11.42 -4.96 6.85
N ARG A 39 11.46 -3.95 7.72
CA ARG A 39 12.70 -3.22 8.05
C ARG A 39 13.60 -3.99 9.02
N THR A 40 13.01 -4.89 9.81
CA THR A 40 13.69 -5.78 10.77
C THR A 40 13.16 -7.20 10.58
N GLU A 41 13.99 -8.22 10.87
CA GLU A 41 13.64 -9.63 10.66
C GLU A 41 12.43 -10.10 11.48
N ASP A 42 12.17 -9.47 12.64
CA ASP A 42 11.08 -9.82 13.56
C ASP A 42 9.84 -8.91 13.44
N ALA A 43 9.76 -8.04 12.44
CA ALA A 43 8.65 -7.11 12.33
C ALA A 43 7.38 -7.79 11.79
N ASN A 44 6.41 -8.06 12.66
CA ASN A 44 5.05 -8.34 12.26
C ASN A 44 4.43 -7.09 11.63
N LEU A 45 4.36 -7.07 10.30
CA LEU A 45 3.80 -5.95 9.53
C LEU A 45 2.29 -5.83 9.71
N LEU A 46 1.62 -6.92 10.08
CA LEU A 46 0.19 -6.99 10.30
C LEU A 46 -0.14 -7.86 11.53
N THR A 47 -1.04 -7.37 12.38
CA THR A 47 -1.53 -8.07 13.57
C THR A 47 -3.06 -8.15 13.54
N SER A 48 -3.64 -9.08 14.32
CA SER A 48 -5.10 -9.19 14.47
C SER A 48 -5.76 -7.92 15.00
N SER A 49 -5.09 -7.23 15.93
CA SER A 49 -5.56 -5.94 16.46
C SER A 49 -5.64 -4.87 15.38
N MET A 50 -4.65 -4.83 14.48
CA MET A 50 -4.66 -3.89 13.35
C MET A 50 -5.81 -4.18 12.39
N ILE A 51 -6.01 -5.44 12.00
CA ILE A 51 -7.14 -5.83 11.13
C ILE A 51 -8.48 -5.46 11.78
N ASN A 52 -8.65 -5.77 13.07
CA ASN A 52 -9.86 -5.44 13.80
C ASN A 52 -10.12 -3.91 13.83
N ASN A 53 -9.08 -3.10 14.00
CA ASN A 53 -9.20 -1.65 13.95
C ASN A 53 -9.60 -1.19 12.54
N TYR A 54 -9.00 -1.71 11.46
CA TYR A 54 -9.38 -1.37 10.09
C TYR A 54 -10.84 -1.71 9.79
N VAL A 55 -11.35 -2.85 10.29
CA VAL A 55 -12.76 -3.22 10.18
C VAL A 55 -13.65 -2.30 11.01
N LYS A 56 -13.26 -1.97 12.24
CA LYS A 56 -14.01 -1.08 13.13
C LYS A 56 -14.13 0.32 12.55
N ASP A 57 -13.03 0.83 11.99
CA ASP A 57 -12.93 2.18 11.42
C ASP A 57 -13.51 2.26 9.99
N GLY A 58 -13.99 1.13 9.44
CA GLY A 58 -14.63 1.06 8.12
C GLY A 58 -13.67 1.14 6.93
N VAL A 59 -12.36 1.04 7.17
CA VAL A 59 -11.32 1.00 6.14
C VAL A 59 -11.30 -0.35 5.42
N LEU A 60 -11.59 -1.40 6.16
CA LEU A 60 -11.73 -2.77 5.65
C LEU A 60 -13.17 -3.22 5.83
N PRO A 61 -13.82 -3.82 4.82
CA PRO A 61 -15.17 -4.39 4.96
C PRO A 61 -15.24 -5.40 6.09
N ARG A 62 -16.43 -5.60 6.63
CA ARG A 62 -16.64 -6.64 7.66
C ARG A 62 -16.54 -8.02 7.05
N PRO A 63 -15.74 -8.94 7.64
CA PRO A 63 -15.63 -10.31 7.16
C PRO A 63 -16.96 -11.06 7.39
N GLU A 64 -17.38 -11.85 6.40
CA GLU A 64 -18.57 -12.70 6.51
C GLU A 64 -18.25 -13.94 7.34
N GLN A 65 -19.04 -14.18 8.39
CA GLN A 65 -18.84 -15.33 9.31
C GLN A 65 -17.40 -15.45 9.83
N LYS A 66 -16.72 -14.31 10.10
CA LYS A 66 -15.30 -14.23 10.51
C LYS A 66 -14.31 -14.72 9.45
N LYS A 67 -14.71 -14.77 8.19
CA LYS A 67 -13.89 -15.20 7.06
C LYS A 67 -13.60 -14.02 6.13
N TYR A 68 -12.38 -13.94 5.67
CA TYR A 68 -11.84 -12.89 4.81
C TYR A 68 -11.72 -13.40 3.37
N SER A 69 -12.24 -12.64 2.43
CA SER A 69 -12.20 -12.94 0.98
C SER A 69 -10.91 -12.44 0.33
N ARG A 70 -10.76 -12.71 -0.97
CA ARG A 70 -9.70 -12.17 -1.83
C ARG A 70 -9.63 -10.65 -1.77
N GLU A 71 -10.77 -9.95 -1.80
CA GLU A 71 -10.85 -8.49 -1.71
C GLU A 71 -10.24 -7.97 -0.41
N HIS A 72 -10.49 -8.64 0.71
CA HIS A 72 -9.88 -8.28 1.99
C HIS A 72 -8.35 -8.40 1.93
N LEU A 73 -7.81 -9.45 1.31
CA LEU A 73 -6.36 -9.64 1.16
C LEU A 73 -5.74 -8.56 0.28
N ALA A 74 -6.40 -8.20 -0.83
CA ALA A 74 -5.98 -7.12 -1.70
C ALA A 74 -5.95 -5.78 -0.96
N MET A 75 -7.04 -5.42 -0.26
CA MET A 75 -7.11 -4.19 0.52
C MET A 75 -6.07 -4.16 1.65
N LEU A 76 -5.87 -5.26 2.37
CA LEU A 76 -4.84 -5.36 3.40
C LEU A 76 -3.43 -5.16 2.83
N THR A 77 -3.15 -5.69 1.64
CA THR A 77 -1.87 -5.46 0.94
C THR A 77 -1.66 -3.97 0.67
N VAL A 78 -2.65 -3.30 0.09
CA VAL A 78 -2.59 -1.86 -0.20
C VAL A 78 -2.39 -1.05 1.10
N ILE A 79 -3.18 -1.32 2.14
CA ILE A 79 -3.07 -0.65 3.44
C ILE A 79 -1.68 -0.82 4.03
N CYS A 80 -1.16 -2.05 4.08
CA CYS A 80 0.17 -2.33 4.64
C CYS A 80 1.30 -1.65 3.87
N MET A 81 1.17 -1.48 2.57
CA MET A 81 2.18 -0.83 1.74
C MET A 81 2.11 0.69 1.79
N LEU A 82 0.92 1.27 1.99
CA LEU A 82 0.75 2.72 2.05
C LEU A 82 0.91 3.31 3.46
N LYS A 83 0.58 2.55 4.51
CA LYS A 83 0.65 3.06 5.91
C LYS A 83 2.00 3.62 6.37
N PRO A 84 3.17 3.26 5.78
CA PRO A 84 4.43 3.91 6.13
C PRO A 84 4.54 5.37 5.67
N VAL A 85 3.70 5.79 4.73
CA VAL A 85 3.73 7.13 4.12
C VAL A 85 2.42 7.91 4.26
N LEU A 86 1.29 7.24 4.53
CA LEU A 86 -0.03 7.85 4.66
C LEU A 86 -0.69 7.49 5.98
N ALA A 87 -1.50 8.40 6.52
CA ALA A 87 -2.38 8.10 7.64
C ALA A 87 -3.55 7.18 7.22
N ILE A 88 -4.07 6.39 8.14
CA ILE A 88 -5.16 5.44 7.84
C ILE A 88 -6.42 6.13 7.28
N PRO A 89 -6.85 7.31 7.78
CA PRO A 89 -7.98 8.04 7.18
C PRO A 89 -7.76 8.43 5.72
N ASP A 90 -6.52 8.81 5.35
CA ASP A 90 -6.17 9.16 3.97
C ASP A 90 -6.23 7.92 3.06
N ILE A 91 -5.73 6.79 3.55
CA ILE A 91 -5.81 5.50 2.82
C ILE A 91 -7.27 5.11 2.62
N ASP A 92 -8.12 5.25 3.64
CA ASP A 92 -9.57 4.99 3.55
C ASP A 92 -10.23 5.86 2.48
N MET A 93 -9.96 7.17 2.50
CA MET A 93 -10.49 8.11 1.51
C MET A 93 -10.09 7.72 0.09
N LEU A 94 -8.83 7.36 -0.13
CA LEU A 94 -8.32 6.93 -1.44
C LEU A 94 -8.94 5.60 -1.89
N LEU A 95 -9.01 4.60 -1.00
CA LEU A 95 -9.61 3.30 -1.34
C LEU A 95 -11.08 3.43 -1.70
N LYS A 96 -11.86 4.19 -0.93
CA LYS A 96 -13.28 4.45 -1.23
C LYS A 96 -13.45 5.14 -2.57
N GLY A 97 -12.69 6.21 -2.83
CA GLY A 97 -12.77 6.93 -4.10
C GLY A 97 -12.38 6.05 -5.30
N LEU A 98 -11.37 5.19 -5.17
CA LEU A 98 -10.97 4.28 -6.24
C LEU A 98 -11.98 3.17 -6.49
N LEU A 99 -12.70 2.72 -5.44
CA LEU A 99 -13.69 1.64 -5.54
C LEU A 99 -15.07 2.13 -6.03
N GLU A 100 -15.36 3.43 -5.99
CA GLU A 100 -16.59 4.00 -6.57
C GLU A 100 -16.71 3.70 -8.07
N ASP A 101 -15.60 3.78 -8.82
CA ASP A 101 -15.57 3.64 -10.26
C ASP A 101 -14.93 2.34 -10.75
N ASN A 102 -14.38 1.51 -9.85
CA ASN A 102 -13.60 0.33 -10.22
C ASN A 102 -13.96 -0.90 -9.38
N SER A 103 -13.78 -2.09 -9.96
CA SER A 103 -13.78 -3.33 -9.18
C SER A 103 -12.52 -3.41 -8.30
N SER A 104 -12.61 -4.18 -7.20
CA SER A 104 -11.46 -4.45 -6.33
C SER A 104 -10.29 -5.08 -7.10
N ALA A 105 -10.57 -5.91 -8.10
CA ALA A 105 -9.55 -6.50 -8.96
C ALA A 105 -8.80 -5.42 -9.75
N ASN A 106 -9.52 -4.56 -10.48
CA ASN A 106 -8.92 -3.51 -11.30
C ASN A 106 -8.12 -2.50 -10.45
N MET A 107 -8.67 -2.08 -9.31
CA MET A 107 -7.97 -1.21 -8.36
C MET A 107 -6.66 -1.85 -7.91
N TYR A 108 -6.70 -3.13 -7.51
CA TYR A 108 -5.53 -3.85 -7.01
C TYR A 108 -4.47 -4.09 -8.09
N GLU A 109 -4.85 -4.46 -9.31
CA GLU A 109 -3.93 -4.64 -10.45
C GLU A 109 -3.21 -3.34 -10.80
N ARG A 110 -3.93 -2.22 -10.83
CA ARG A 110 -3.33 -0.90 -11.04
C ARG A 110 -2.33 -0.54 -9.94
N PHE A 111 -2.67 -0.84 -8.68
CA PHE A 111 -1.77 -0.65 -7.55
C PHE A 111 -0.51 -1.50 -7.71
N CYS A 112 -0.63 -2.79 -8.01
CA CYS A 112 0.50 -3.70 -8.21
C CYS A 112 1.42 -3.24 -9.35
N SER A 113 0.82 -2.78 -10.46
CA SER A 113 1.56 -2.24 -11.60
C SER A 113 2.35 -0.99 -11.22
N ALA A 114 1.71 -0.02 -10.56
CA ALA A 114 2.35 1.22 -10.12
C ALA A 114 3.51 0.94 -9.15
N GLN A 115 3.26 0.06 -8.16
CA GLN A 115 4.27 -0.36 -7.18
C GLN A 115 5.47 -1.03 -7.85
N SER A 116 5.23 -1.94 -8.79
CA SER A 116 6.28 -2.64 -9.50
C SER A 116 7.12 -1.69 -10.36
N THR A 117 6.48 -0.75 -11.04
CA THR A 117 7.16 0.28 -11.86
C THR A 117 8.05 1.17 -10.99
N ALA A 118 7.52 1.68 -9.88
CA ALA A 118 8.27 2.54 -8.97
C ALA A 118 9.50 1.82 -8.38
N LEU A 119 9.34 0.56 -8.01
CA LEU A 119 10.45 -0.23 -7.45
C LEU A 119 11.52 -0.54 -8.50
N GLN A 120 11.12 -0.87 -9.73
CA GLN A 120 12.05 -1.11 -10.84
C GLN A 120 12.87 0.14 -11.17
N ASP A 121 12.25 1.32 -11.16
CA ASP A 121 12.95 2.59 -11.40
C ASP A 121 14.06 2.82 -10.37
N VAL A 122 13.71 2.72 -9.08
CA VAL A 122 14.70 2.87 -7.99
C VAL A 122 15.81 1.84 -8.12
N CYS A 123 15.48 0.57 -8.43
CA CYS A 123 16.50 -0.48 -8.59
C CYS A 123 17.48 -0.18 -9.73
N LYS A 124 17.01 0.26 -10.90
CA LYS A 124 17.86 0.66 -12.03
C LYS A 124 18.80 1.80 -11.65
N ARG A 125 18.31 2.80 -10.92
CA ARG A 125 19.12 3.92 -10.44
C ARG A 125 20.23 3.47 -9.48
N VAL A 126 19.91 2.54 -8.57
CA VAL A 126 20.91 1.92 -7.67
C VAL A 126 21.96 1.16 -8.47
N GLU A 127 21.56 0.32 -9.45
CA GLU A 127 22.48 -0.42 -10.32
C GLU A 127 23.41 0.52 -11.09
N SER A 128 22.90 1.66 -11.56
CA SER A 128 23.70 2.67 -12.26
C SER A 128 24.68 3.42 -11.35
N ALA A 129 24.35 3.60 -10.07
CA ALA A 129 25.20 4.28 -9.09
C ALA A 129 26.29 3.36 -8.48
N LEU A 130 26.07 2.04 -8.46
CA LEU A 130 27.01 1.07 -7.87
C LEU A 130 28.44 1.16 -8.40
N PRO A 131 28.68 1.30 -9.72
CA PRO A 131 30.04 1.42 -10.25
C PRO A 131 30.82 2.68 -9.80
N GLU A 132 30.10 3.73 -9.38
CA GLU A 132 30.67 4.98 -8.86
C GLU A 132 31.06 4.88 -7.37
N GLY A 133 30.86 3.73 -6.74
CA GLY A 133 31.19 3.46 -5.35
C GLY A 133 30.38 4.28 -4.34
N GLU A 134 30.98 4.61 -3.21
CA GLU A 134 30.33 5.32 -2.11
C GLU A 134 29.83 6.72 -2.51
N ALA A 135 30.57 7.44 -3.35
CA ALA A 135 30.19 8.77 -3.80
C ALA A 135 28.92 8.74 -4.67
N GLY A 136 28.80 7.77 -5.57
CA GLY A 136 27.60 7.58 -6.40
C GLY A 136 26.38 7.21 -5.56
N LEU A 137 26.55 6.29 -4.63
CA LEU A 137 25.47 5.90 -3.71
C LEU A 137 25.03 7.04 -2.80
N SER A 138 25.96 7.85 -2.28
CA SER A 138 25.64 9.02 -1.44
C SER A 138 24.87 10.08 -2.23
N ARG A 139 25.27 10.36 -3.47
CA ARG A 139 24.57 11.27 -4.37
C ARG A 139 23.16 10.78 -4.64
N LEU A 140 23.01 9.52 -5.02
CA LEU A 140 21.69 8.91 -5.26
C LEU A 140 20.80 8.95 -4.03
N ALA A 141 21.34 8.70 -2.83
CA ALA A 141 20.58 8.76 -1.59
C ALA A 141 20.01 10.17 -1.34
N ILE A 142 20.77 11.23 -1.62
CA ILE A 142 20.30 12.62 -1.52
C ILE A 142 19.19 12.88 -2.54
N GLU A 143 19.39 12.49 -3.81
CA GLU A 143 18.40 12.67 -4.87
C GLU A 143 17.08 11.97 -4.52
N LEU A 144 17.12 10.71 -4.09
CA LEU A 144 15.93 9.95 -3.68
C LEU A 144 15.25 10.58 -2.45
N SER A 145 16.01 11.18 -1.54
CA SER A 145 15.45 11.86 -0.37
C SER A 145 14.68 13.13 -0.76
N ILE A 146 15.24 13.92 -1.68
CA ILE A 146 14.57 15.11 -2.23
C ILE A 146 13.28 14.71 -2.97
N GLU A 147 13.35 13.69 -3.82
CA GLU A 147 12.17 13.18 -4.55
C GLU A 147 11.10 12.65 -3.59
N ALA A 148 11.49 11.93 -2.54
CA ALA A 148 10.54 11.41 -1.55
C ALA A 148 9.78 12.54 -0.86
N ASP A 149 10.46 13.63 -0.46
CA ASP A 149 9.83 14.80 0.15
C ASP A 149 8.91 15.53 -0.83
N ALA A 150 9.35 15.77 -2.07
CA ALA A 150 8.53 16.41 -3.09
C ALA A 150 7.25 15.60 -3.41
N ARG A 151 7.38 14.27 -3.53
CA ARG A 151 6.23 13.38 -3.76
C ARG A 151 5.28 13.37 -2.57
N ARG A 152 5.80 13.29 -1.34
CA ARG A 152 4.99 13.34 -0.12
C ARG A 152 4.20 14.64 -0.03
N THR A 153 4.86 15.78 -0.20
CA THR A 153 4.20 17.10 -0.17
C THR A 153 3.11 17.22 -1.24
N THR A 154 3.36 16.66 -2.45
CA THR A 154 2.36 16.65 -3.53
C THR A 154 1.15 15.80 -3.16
N VAL A 155 1.37 14.61 -2.57
CA VAL A 155 0.27 13.74 -2.12
C VAL A 155 -0.56 14.42 -1.04
N GLU A 156 0.06 15.05 -0.04
CA GLU A 156 -0.64 15.78 1.02
C GLU A 156 -1.54 16.92 0.45
N ARG A 157 -1.09 17.62 -0.59
CA ARG A 157 -1.92 18.64 -1.27
C ARG A 157 -3.09 18.02 -2.02
N ILE A 158 -2.85 16.94 -2.76
CA ILE A 158 -3.92 16.22 -3.49
C ILE A 158 -4.99 15.73 -2.51
N LEU A 159 -4.57 15.13 -1.38
CA LEU A 159 -5.50 14.64 -0.34
C LEU A 159 -6.34 15.78 0.25
N SER A 160 -5.72 16.92 0.51
CA SER A 160 -6.42 18.12 1.00
C SER A 160 -7.47 18.62 0.01
N GLU A 161 -7.17 18.63 -1.28
CA GLU A 161 -8.12 19.01 -2.33
C GLU A 161 -9.28 18.02 -2.48
N LEU A 162 -8.99 16.72 -2.39
CA LEU A 162 -10.01 15.66 -2.44
C LEU A 162 -10.97 15.75 -1.24
N ASP A 163 -10.44 16.00 -0.04
CA ASP A 163 -11.25 16.16 1.17
C ASP A 163 -12.15 17.41 1.06
N ALA A 164 -11.61 18.53 0.58
CA ALA A 164 -12.39 19.74 0.34
C ALA A 164 -13.51 19.53 -0.71
N ALA A 165 -13.23 18.76 -1.76
CA ALA A 165 -14.23 18.45 -2.80
C ALA A 165 -15.35 17.56 -2.27
N LYS A 166 -15.03 16.56 -1.40
CA LYS A 166 -16.05 15.72 -0.73
C LYS A 166 -16.98 16.55 0.16
N LYS A 167 -16.44 17.40 1.02
CA LYS A 167 -17.22 18.27 1.91
C LYS A 167 -18.20 19.15 1.13
N LYS A 168 -17.77 19.75 0.00
CA LYS A 168 -18.65 20.55 -0.86
C LYS A 168 -19.80 19.75 -1.48
N LYS A 169 -19.58 18.46 -1.81
CA LYS A 169 -20.63 17.59 -2.34
C LYS A 169 -21.66 17.21 -1.26
N GLU A 170 -21.20 16.99 -0.04
CA GLU A 170 -22.07 16.65 1.10
C GLU A 170 -22.94 17.85 1.49
N ASP A 171 -22.36 19.06 1.56
CA ASP A 171 -23.09 20.30 1.88
C ASP A 171 -24.09 20.67 0.76
N GLY A 172 -23.77 20.47 -0.51
CA GLY A 172 -24.64 20.78 -1.65
C GLY A 172 -25.80 19.76 -1.87
N ASN A 173 -25.73 18.57 -1.24
CA ASN A 173 -26.82 17.58 -1.28
C ASN A 173 -27.78 17.69 -0.08
N ALA A 174 -27.51 18.59 0.86
CA ALA A 174 -28.32 18.82 2.07
C ALA A 174 -29.31 19.97 1.91
N GLU A 175 -29.33 20.67 0.76
CA GLU A 175 -30.34 21.64 0.35
C GLU A 175 -31.34 21.02 -0.65
#